data_8d8d6cfe6c92d3f26d0aa864d698ff21
#
_entry.id   8d8d6cfe6c92d3f26d0aa864d698ff21
#
_cell.length_a   1.000
_cell.length_b   1.000
_cell.length_c   1.000
_cell.angle_alpha   90.00
_cell.angle_beta   90.00
_cell.angle_gamma   90.00
#
_symmetry.space_group_name_H-M   'P 1'
#
loop_
_entity.id
_entity.type
_entity.pdbx_description
1 polymer ?
#
loop_
_entity_poly.entity_id
_entity_poly.type
_entity_poly.pdbx_seq_one_letter_code
_entity_poly.pdbx_strand_id
1 'polypeptide(L)'
;MAHDLPQTMSLLARTPAVLDALLRDLPESWTQRNEGEGTWCPVDVVGHLIHAERTDWMPRARMVLQFGEGRAFEPFDRLGQERESRGKALGQLLDEFVRLRSQNLVELRAMNLRPEELSARGRHPDFGPVTLSALLATWAVHDLTHLHQVSRVMAHQYRDAVGPWSKYLGVLHCDGHSE
;
A
#
# COMPACT_ATOMS: atom_id res chain seq x y z
N MET A 1 13.86 -11.80 -10.41
CA MET A 1 13.83 -10.66 -11.36
C MET A 1 14.53 -9.48 -10.69
N ALA A 2 15.45 -8.80 -11.37
CA ALA A 2 16.01 -7.53 -10.88
C ALA A 2 14.91 -6.45 -10.90
N HIS A 3 15.01 -5.44 -10.05
CA HIS A 3 14.07 -4.33 -10.04
C HIS A 3 14.15 -3.53 -11.36
N ASP A 4 12.99 -3.24 -11.93
CA ASP A 4 12.80 -2.48 -13.17
C ASP A 4 11.81 -1.35 -12.87
N LEU A 5 12.28 -0.10 -12.87
CA LEU A 5 11.46 1.06 -12.50
C LEU A 5 10.25 1.28 -13.43
N PRO A 6 10.39 1.20 -14.77
CA PRO A 6 9.25 1.26 -15.69
C PRO A 6 8.16 0.23 -15.40
N GLN A 7 8.52 -1.01 -15.11
CA GLN A 7 7.58 -2.07 -14.75
C GLN A 7 6.91 -1.80 -13.40
N THR A 8 7.70 -1.37 -12.42
CA THR A 8 7.21 -0.94 -11.09
C THR A 8 6.17 0.16 -11.23
N MET A 9 6.46 1.22 -11.96
CA MET A 9 5.51 2.31 -12.20
C MET A 9 4.24 1.85 -12.93
N SER A 10 4.39 0.91 -13.87
CA SER A 10 3.26 0.33 -14.58
C SER A 10 2.34 -0.48 -13.66
N LEU A 11 2.90 -1.16 -12.66
CA LEU A 11 2.13 -1.90 -11.65
C LEU A 11 1.42 -0.93 -10.69
N LEU A 12 2.16 0.03 -10.13
CA LEU A 12 1.64 1.05 -9.23
C LEU A 12 0.48 1.85 -9.82
N ALA A 13 0.53 2.13 -11.12
CA ALA A 13 -0.54 2.84 -11.83
C ALA A 13 -1.87 2.06 -11.89
N ARG A 14 -1.86 0.74 -11.68
CA ARG A 14 -3.05 -0.12 -11.74
C ARG A 14 -3.79 -0.24 -10.41
N THR A 15 -3.09 -0.15 -9.29
CA THR A 15 -3.65 -0.38 -7.95
C THR A 15 -4.90 0.45 -7.67
N PRO A 16 -4.95 1.77 -7.99
CA PRO A 16 -6.15 2.56 -7.72
C PRO A 16 -7.38 2.04 -8.47
N ALA A 17 -7.23 1.69 -9.76
CA ALA A 17 -8.35 1.19 -10.55
C ALA A 17 -8.82 -0.20 -10.07
N VAL A 18 -7.93 -1.04 -9.57
CA VAL A 18 -8.29 -2.35 -9.00
C VAL A 18 -9.10 -2.16 -7.72
N LEU A 19 -8.65 -1.30 -6.80
CA LEU A 19 -9.39 -1.01 -5.56
C LEU A 19 -10.74 -0.35 -5.85
N ASP A 20 -10.78 0.57 -6.79
CA ASP A 20 -12.01 1.23 -7.22
C ASP A 20 -13.02 0.22 -7.75
N ALA A 21 -12.63 -0.61 -8.69
CA ALA A 21 -13.49 -1.63 -9.30
C ALA A 21 -13.96 -2.69 -8.29
N LEU A 22 -13.14 -2.98 -7.26
CA LEU A 22 -13.47 -3.98 -6.25
C LEU A 22 -14.38 -3.43 -5.14
N LEU A 23 -14.21 -2.16 -4.74
CA LEU A 23 -14.80 -1.64 -3.50
C LEU A 23 -15.87 -0.56 -3.71
N ARG A 24 -15.84 0.19 -4.82
CA ARG A 24 -16.79 1.29 -5.05
C ARG A 24 -18.22 0.75 -5.10
N ASP A 25 -19.09 1.46 -4.42
CA ASP A 25 -20.55 1.15 -4.36
C ASP A 25 -20.92 -0.22 -3.73
N LEU A 26 -19.93 -0.93 -3.13
CA LEU A 26 -20.27 -2.10 -2.33
C LEU A 26 -20.95 -1.70 -1.01
N PRO A 27 -21.89 -2.52 -0.50
CA PRO A 27 -22.48 -2.34 0.82
C PRO A 27 -21.44 -2.31 1.94
N GLU A 28 -21.71 -1.54 3.00
CA GLU A 28 -20.83 -1.44 4.18
C GLU A 28 -20.50 -2.79 4.82
N SER A 29 -21.42 -3.76 4.70
CA SER A 29 -21.18 -5.14 5.16
C SER A 29 -19.96 -5.82 4.52
N TRP A 30 -19.49 -5.33 3.37
CA TRP A 30 -18.26 -5.78 2.70
C TRP A 30 -17.05 -4.91 3.00
N THR A 31 -17.28 -3.62 3.21
CA THR A 31 -16.19 -2.64 3.23
C THR A 31 -15.78 -2.20 4.63
N GLN A 32 -16.69 -2.37 5.64
CA GLN A 32 -16.46 -1.96 7.02
C GLN A 32 -16.31 -3.14 8.01
N ARG A 33 -16.35 -4.39 7.54
CA ARG A 33 -16.11 -5.56 8.39
C ARG A 33 -14.66 -6.02 8.27
N ASN A 34 -14.10 -6.44 9.40
CA ASN A 34 -12.77 -6.99 9.53
C ASN A 34 -12.81 -8.50 9.83
N GLU A 35 -11.65 -9.10 10.11
CA GLU A 35 -11.49 -10.54 10.41
C GLU A 35 -11.45 -10.84 11.91
N GLY A 36 -11.57 -9.84 12.76
CA GLY A 36 -11.52 -9.96 14.21
C GLY A 36 -10.90 -8.74 14.88
N GLU A 37 -10.84 -8.76 16.20
CA GLU A 37 -10.31 -7.65 16.99
C GLU A 37 -8.87 -7.30 16.59
N GLY A 38 -8.60 -6.01 16.42
CA GLY A 38 -7.28 -5.49 16.04
C GLY A 38 -6.93 -5.64 14.56
N THR A 39 -7.83 -6.18 13.71
CA THR A 39 -7.58 -6.29 12.27
C THR A 39 -8.26 -5.17 11.49
N TRP A 40 -7.81 -4.93 10.27
CA TRP A 40 -8.31 -3.87 9.41
C TRP A 40 -9.45 -4.33 8.52
N CYS A 41 -10.43 -3.46 8.31
CA CYS A 41 -11.42 -3.61 7.25
C CYS A 41 -10.90 -3.00 5.92
N PRO A 42 -11.57 -3.25 4.77
CA PRO A 42 -11.16 -2.66 3.49
C PRO A 42 -11.03 -1.13 3.50
N VAL A 43 -11.88 -0.41 4.23
CA VAL A 43 -11.80 1.05 4.38
C VAL A 43 -10.50 1.46 5.07
N ASP A 44 -10.08 0.74 6.11
CA ASP A 44 -8.83 1.00 6.83
C ASP A 44 -7.62 0.78 5.93
N VAL A 45 -7.64 -0.27 5.11
CA VAL A 45 -6.58 -0.56 4.13
C VAL A 45 -6.44 0.57 3.11
N VAL A 46 -7.55 1.10 2.58
CA VAL A 46 -7.48 2.25 1.66
C VAL A 46 -6.92 3.48 2.38
N GLY A 47 -7.34 3.73 3.62
CA GLY A 47 -6.79 4.80 4.44
C GLY A 47 -5.28 4.68 4.67
N HIS A 48 -4.80 3.46 4.92
CA HIS A 48 -3.38 3.15 5.07
C HIS A 48 -2.59 3.44 3.78
N LEU A 49 -3.09 3.01 2.63
CA LEU A 49 -2.47 3.30 1.35
C LEU A 49 -2.37 4.81 1.08
N ILE A 50 -3.41 5.57 1.39
CA ILE A 50 -3.41 7.04 1.30
C ILE A 50 -2.33 7.64 2.19
N HIS A 51 -2.24 7.21 3.45
CA HIS A 51 -1.25 7.69 4.39
C HIS A 51 0.18 7.40 3.91
N ALA A 52 0.44 6.20 3.39
CA ALA A 52 1.72 5.83 2.81
C ALA A 52 2.08 6.68 1.56
N GLU A 53 1.10 7.02 0.71
CA GLU A 53 1.33 7.93 -0.42
C GLU A 53 1.82 9.31 0.03
N ARG A 54 1.36 9.79 1.17
CA ARG A 54 1.70 11.13 1.68
C ARG A 54 3.03 11.15 2.43
N THR A 55 3.32 10.09 3.19
CA THR A 55 4.34 10.16 4.23
C THR A 55 5.53 9.23 3.98
N ASP A 56 5.38 8.21 3.14
CA ASP A 56 6.39 7.16 3.02
C ASP A 56 7.18 7.23 1.71
N TRP A 57 6.59 6.91 0.59
CA TRP A 57 7.30 6.60 -0.65
C TRP A 57 8.10 7.76 -1.22
N MET A 58 7.43 8.82 -1.65
CA MET A 58 8.10 9.97 -2.26
C MET A 58 8.90 10.81 -1.27
N PRO A 59 8.44 11.05 -0.01
CA PRO A 59 9.27 11.67 1.00
C PRO A 59 10.59 10.94 1.24
N ARG A 60 10.56 9.60 1.40
CA ARG A 60 11.77 8.80 1.59
C ARG A 60 12.65 8.75 0.35
N ALA A 61 12.07 8.66 -0.85
CA ALA A 61 12.85 8.71 -2.09
C ALA A 61 13.65 10.02 -2.19
N ARG A 62 13.02 11.17 -1.89
CA ARG A 62 13.70 12.47 -1.83
C ARG A 62 14.79 12.50 -0.76
N MET A 63 14.54 11.93 0.44
CA MET A 63 15.54 11.84 1.50
C MET A 63 16.77 11.04 1.08
N VAL A 64 16.58 9.89 0.40
CA VAL A 64 17.69 9.08 -0.13
C VAL A 64 18.57 9.92 -1.07
N LEU A 65 17.95 10.63 -2.01
CA LEU A 65 18.67 11.42 -3.00
C LEU A 65 19.37 12.66 -2.40
N GLN A 66 18.75 13.27 -1.39
CA GLN A 66 19.25 14.52 -0.81
C GLN A 66 20.29 14.29 0.29
N PHE A 67 20.08 13.30 1.16
CA PHE A 67 20.86 13.12 2.40
C PHE A 67 21.63 11.80 2.45
N GLY A 68 21.34 10.86 1.56
CA GLY A 68 21.92 9.53 1.63
C GLY A 68 21.69 8.85 2.98
N GLU A 69 22.73 8.23 3.52
CA GLU A 69 22.69 7.61 4.87
C GLU A 69 22.86 8.61 6.02
N GLY A 70 23.15 9.89 5.71
CA GLY A 70 23.40 10.93 6.72
C GLY A 70 22.18 11.31 7.55
N ARG A 71 20.96 10.99 7.06
CA ARG A 71 19.71 11.22 7.79
C ARG A 71 18.82 9.98 7.69
N ALA A 72 18.42 9.43 8.84
CA ALA A 72 17.47 8.32 8.89
C ALA A 72 16.05 8.78 8.52
N PHE A 73 15.26 7.87 7.95
CA PHE A 73 13.83 8.09 7.75
C PHE A 73 13.14 8.27 9.11
N GLU A 74 12.11 9.09 9.12
CA GLU A 74 11.20 9.12 10.26
C GLU A 74 10.45 7.78 10.34
N PRO A 75 10.20 7.25 11.57
CA PRO A 75 9.34 6.09 11.76
C PRO A 75 7.96 6.31 11.12
N PHE A 76 7.41 5.26 10.51
CA PHE A 76 6.07 5.34 9.94
C PHE A 76 5.03 5.52 11.05
N ASP A 77 4.16 6.52 10.93
CA ASP A 77 3.08 6.77 11.89
C ASP A 77 1.89 5.83 11.62
N ARG A 78 1.86 4.70 12.30
CA ARG A 78 0.83 3.65 12.13
C ARG A 78 -0.59 4.10 12.51
N LEU A 79 -0.73 5.20 13.27
CA LEU A 79 -2.03 5.76 13.66
C LEU A 79 -2.46 6.94 12.78
N GLY A 80 -1.59 7.40 11.91
CA GLY A 80 -1.84 8.53 11.01
C GLY A 80 -3.07 8.32 10.12
N GLN A 81 -3.21 7.11 9.57
CA GLN A 81 -4.32 6.75 8.71
C GLN A 81 -5.70 6.92 9.37
N GLU A 82 -5.86 6.56 10.65
CA GLU A 82 -7.13 6.68 11.36
C GLU A 82 -7.57 8.13 11.49
N ARG A 83 -6.61 9.02 11.79
CA ARG A 83 -6.88 10.46 11.91
C ARG A 83 -7.25 11.08 10.57
N GLU A 84 -6.57 10.68 9.51
CA GLU A 84 -6.72 11.24 8.16
C GLU A 84 -7.97 10.73 7.43
N SER A 85 -8.43 9.50 7.73
CA SER A 85 -9.59 8.87 7.11
C SER A 85 -10.89 9.14 7.86
N ARG A 86 -10.81 9.63 9.10
CA ARG A 86 -11.98 9.83 9.97
C ARG A 86 -13.04 10.70 9.30
N GLY A 87 -14.27 10.16 9.23
CA GLY A 87 -15.45 10.86 8.71
C GLY A 87 -15.51 10.96 7.18
N LYS A 88 -14.61 10.32 6.44
CA LYS A 88 -14.67 10.25 4.98
C LYS A 88 -15.42 9.01 4.52
N ALA A 89 -16.27 9.17 3.50
CA ALA A 89 -16.88 8.03 2.80
C ALA A 89 -15.81 7.27 1.96
N LEU A 90 -16.01 5.96 1.77
CA LEU A 90 -15.09 5.12 0.99
C LEU A 90 -14.84 5.68 -0.43
N GLY A 91 -15.88 6.17 -1.12
CA GLY A 91 -15.71 6.78 -2.43
C GLY A 91 -14.76 7.99 -2.41
N GLN A 92 -14.82 8.82 -1.37
CA GLN A 92 -13.89 9.96 -1.20
C GLN A 92 -12.45 9.48 -0.97
N LEU A 93 -12.26 8.40 -0.21
CA LEU A 93 -10.94 7.81 0.00
C LEU A 93 -10.38 7.23 -1.29
N LEU A 94 -11.18 6.51 -2.07
CA LEU A 94 -10.76 5.97 -3.37
C LEU A 94 -10.34 7.09 -4.34
N ASP A 95 -11.13 8.16 -4.44
CA ASP A 95 -10.80 9.33 -5.27
C ASP A 95 -9.50 10.01 -4.80
N GLU A 96 -9.31 10.11 -3.49
CA GLU A 96 -8.10 10.66 -2.89
C GLU A 96 -6.87 9.81 -3.19
N PHE A 97 -6.99 8.49 -3.10
CA PHE A 97 -5.91 7.56 -3.44
C PHE A 97 -5.50 7.67 -4.91
N VAL A 98 -6.48 7.69 -5.85
CA VAL A 98 -6.25 7.93 -7.29
C VAL A 98 -5.44 9.19 -7.50
N ARG A 99 -5.85 10.30 -6.87
CA ARG A 99 -5.21 11.59 -7.02
C ARG A 99 -3.77 11.60 -6.50
N LEU A 100 -3.54 11.09 -5.29
CA LEU A 100 -2.20 11.05 -4.69
C LEU A 100 -1.25 10.15 -5.47
N ARG A 101 -1.69 8.94 -5.85
CA ARG A 101 -0.90 8.02 -6.65
C ARG A 101 -0.51 8.65 -8.00
N SER A 102 -1.44 9.31 -8.67
CA SER A 102 -1.18 9.98 -9.94
C SER A 102 -0.13 11.08 -9.77
N GLN A 103 -0.24 11.90 -8.74
CA GLN A 103 0.74 12.95 -8.43
C GLN A 103 2.13 12.37 -8.16
N ASN A 104 2.22 11.35 -7.31
CA ASN A 104 3.48 10.71 -6.96
C ASN A 104 4.14 10.03 -8.17
N LEU A 105 3.38 9.38 -9.05
CA LEU A 105 3.93 8.78 -10.26
C LEU A 105 4.41 9.83 -11.29
N VAL A 106 3.73 10.98 -11.38
CA VAL A 106 4.21 12.10 -12.20
C VAL A 106 5.53 12.64 -11.63
N GLU A 107 5.62 12.84 -10.33
CA GLU A 107 6.85 13.28 -9.68
C GLU A 107 7.99 12.28 -9.85
N LEU A 108 7.73 10.98 -9.59
CA LEU A 108 8.73 9.93 -9.76
C LEU A 108 9.27 9.87 -11.19
N ARG A 109 8.39 10.02 -12.19
CA ARG A 109 8.80 10.08 -13.59
C ARG A 109 9.67 11.31 -13.88
N ALA A 110 9.30 12.46 -13.33
CA ALA A 110 10.03 13.70 -13.51
C ALA A 110 11.44 13.68 -12.89
N MET A 111 11.68 12.83 -11.89
CA MET A 111 13.02 12.64 -11.31
C MET A 111 14.03 12.07 -12.31
N ASN A 112 13.58 11.38 -13.37
CA ASN A 112 14.41 10.80 -14.43
C ASN A 112 15.63 10.03 -13.87
N LEU A 113 15.38 9.14 -12.91
CA LEU A 113 16.39 8.45 -12.11
C LEU A 113 17.31 7.58 -13.00
N ARG A 114 18.60 7.79 -12.85
CA ARG A 114 19.64 7.00 -13.49
C ARG A 114 19.97 5.74 -12.67
N PRO A 115 20.59 4.70 -13.25
CA PRO A 115 20.96 3.49 -12.53
C PRO A 115 21.77 3.73 -11.25
N GLU A 116 22.67 4.73 -11.28
CA GLU A 116 23.51 5.10 -10.12
C GLU A 116 22.64 5.63 -8.98
N GLU A 117 21.61 6.44 -9.30
CA GLU A 117 20.68 7.01 -8.31
C GLU A 117 19.78 5.93 -7.71
N LEU A 118 19.37 4.92 -8.48
CA LEU A 118 18.65 3.75 -7.97
C LEU A 118 19.48 2.93 -6.98
N SER A 119 20.82 2.98 -7.09
CA SER A 119 21.75 2.35 -6.16
C SER A 119 22.07 3.21 -4.94
N ALA A 120 21.63 4.47 -4.92
CA ALA A 120 21.83 5.37 -3.78
C ALA A 120 21.20 4.78 -2.52
N ARG A 121 21.87 4.98 -1.37
CA ARG A 121 21.47 4.40 -0.10
C ARG A 121 20.92 5.45 0.82
N GLY A 122 19.79 5.12 1.46
CA GLY A 122 19.23 5.83 2.59
C GLY A 122 19.33 4.99 3.86
N ARG A 123 18.87 5.52 4.99
CA ARG A 123 18.91 4.84 6.30
C ARG A 123 17.51 4.65 6.84
N HIS A 124 17.06 3.40 6.88
CA HIS A 124 15.82 3.02 7.57
C HIS A 124 16.08 2.92 9.08
N PRO A 125 15.14 3.35 9.95
CA PRO A 125 15.36 3.31 11.39
C PRO A 125 15.60 1.89 11.91
N ASP A 126 14.89 0.88 11.40
CA ASP A 126 14.96 -0.50 11.89
C ASP A 126 15.93 -1.38 11.06
N PHE A 127 15.98 -1.18 9.73
CA PHE A 127 16.75 -2.05 8.82
C PHE A 127 18.16 -1.53 8.52
N GLY A 128 18.48 -0.31 8.93
CA GLY A 128 19.75 0.33 8.58
C GLY A 128 19.78 0.74 7.10
N PRO A 129 20.91 0.56 6.40
CA PRO A 129 21.05 0.99 5.01
C PRO A 129 20.13 0.25 4.05
N VAL A 130 19.37 0.99 3.23
CA VAL A 130 18.49 0.48 2.17
C VAL A 130 18.72 1.25 0.88
N THR A 131 18.56 0.63 -0.29
CA THR A 131 18.72 1.32 -1.58
C THR A 131 17.41 1.98 -2.03
N LEU A 132 17.51 3.02 -2.86
CA LEU A 132 16.33 3.61 -3.51
C LEU A 132 15.58 2.58 -4.36
N SER A 133 16.31 1.71 -5.07
CA SER A 133 15.73 0.60 -5.81
C SER A 133 14.90 -0.33 -4.92
N ALA A 134 15.40 -0.69 -3.74
CA ALA A 134 14.65 -1.52 -2.79
C ALA A 134 13.40 -0.82 -2.27
N LEU A 135 13.48 0.48 -1.96
CA LEU A 135 12.33 1.29 -1.53
C LEU A 135 11.23 1.29 -2.59
N LEU A 136 11.58 1.56 -3.87
CA LEU A 136 10.61 1.63 -4.96
C LEU A 136 10.02 0.24 -5.30
N ALA A 137 10.81 -0.82 -5.23
CA ALA A 137 10.31 -2.19 -5.36
C ALA A 137 9.35 -2.55 -4.21
N THR A 138 9.68 -2.14 -2.98
CA THR A 138 8.81 -2.34 -1.81
C THR A 138 7.47 -1.66 -1.99
N TRP A 139 7.42 -0.45 -2.54
CA TRP A 139 6.16 0.24 -2.82
C TRP A 139 5.19 -0.63 -3.66
N ALA A 140 5.68 -1.23 -4.74
CA ALA A 140 4.83 -2.09 -5.57
C ALA A 140 4.39 -3.38 -4.85
N VAL A 141 5.30 -4.00 -4.09
CA VAL A 141 4.97 -5.23 -3.33
C VAL A 141 4.03 -4.93 -2.16
N HIS A 142 4.16 -3.77 -1.54
CA HIS A 142 3.24 -3.26 -0.51
C HIS A 142 1.81 -3.11 -1.05
N ASP A 143 1.65 -2.54 -2.25
CA ASP A 143 0.35 -2.49 -2.90
C ASP A 143 -0.26 -3.89 -3.09
N LEU A 144 0.53 -4.85 -3.60
CA LEU A 144 0.07 -6.22 -3.79
C LEU A 144 -0.29 -6.90 -2.47
N THR A 145 0.46 -6.61 -1.40
CA THR A 145 0.16 -7.09 -0.05
C THR A 145 -1.21 -6.60 0.42
N HIS A 146 -1.50 -5.32 0.20
CA HIS A 146 -2.77 -4.75 0.63
C HIS A 146 -3.96 -5.11 -0.28
N LEU A 147 -3.74 -5.32 -1.57
CA LEU A 147 -4.76 -5.93 -2.45
C LEU A 147 -5.11 -7.36 -1.99
N HIS A 148 -4.11 -8.16 -1.62
CA HIS A 148 -4.31 -9.48 -1.04
C HIS A 148 -5.06 -9.38 0.30
N GLN A 149 -4.69 -8.44 1.18
CA GLN A 149 -5.36 -8.20 2.46
C GLN A 149 -6.84 -7.88 2.26
N VAL A 150 -7.19 -6.95 1.35
CA VAL A 150 -8.59 -6.62 1.03
C VAL A 150 -9.34 -7.87 0.56
N SER A 151 -8.76 -8.63 -0.37
CA SER A 151 -9.39 -9.85 -0.90
C SER A 151 -9.63 -10.88 0.20
N ARG A 152 -8.68 -11.07 1.10
CA ARG A 152 -8.77 -11.99 2.23
C ARG A 152 -9.84 -11.57 3.23
N VAL A 153 -9.84 -10.30 3.64
CA VAL A 153 -10.84 -9.74 4.58
C VAL A 153 -12.26 -9.87 4.02
N MET A 154 -12.44 -9.61 2.72
CA MET A 154 -13.73 -9.81 2.07
C MET A 154 -14.13 -11.29 2.03
N ALA A 155 -13.22 -12.18 1.64
CA ALA A 155 -13.48 -13.63 1.62
C ALA A 155 -13.86 -14.16 3.02
N HIS A 156 -13.24 -13.64 4.07
CA HIS A 156 -13.52 -14.01 5.46
C HIS A 156 -15.00 -13.82 5.84
N GLN A 157 -15.70 -12.87 5.23
CA GLN A 157 -17.12 -12.62 5.52
C GLN A 157 -18.03 -13.82 5.15
N TYR A 158 -17.59 -14.68 4.23
CA TYR A 158 -18.31 -15.87 3.80
C TYR A 158 -17.63 -17.20 4.24
N ARG A 159 -16.64 -17.12 5.12
CA ARG A 159 -15.84 -18.31 5.54
C ARG A 159 -16.69 -19.51 5.99
N ASP A 160 -17.81 -19.23 6.69
CA ASP A 160 -18.71 -20.28 7.18
C ASP A 160 -19.75 -20.68 6.11
N ALA A 161 -20.19 -19.72 5.29
CA ALA A 161 -21.18 -19.95 4.25
C ALA A 161 -20.67 -20.84 3.09
N VAL A 162 -19.37 -20.85 2.82
CA VAL A 162 -18.78 -21.72 1.78
C VAL A 162 -18.75 -23.21 2.17
N GLY A 163 -18.98 -23.53 3.43
CA GLY A 163 -19.04 -24.93 3.92
C GLY A 163 -17.82 -25.75 3.49
N PRO A 164 -18.02 -26.97 2.93
CA PRO A 164 -16.92 -27.88 2.60
C PRO A 164 -16.01 -27.38 1.46
N TRP A 165 -16.43 -26.37 0.70
CA TRP A 165 -15.62 -25.76 -0.35
C TRP A 165 -14.42 -25.00 0.19
N SER A 166 -14.43 -24.63 1.47
CA SER A 166 -13.35 -23.87 2.12
C SER A 166 -11.98 -24.49 1.86
N LYS A 167 -11.85 -25.83 1.85
CA LYS A 167 -10.59 -26.54 1.60
C LYS A 167 -9.92 -26.24 0.26
N TYR A 168 -10.67 -25.70 -0.72
CA TYR A 168 -10.15 -25.35 -2.04
C TYR A 168 -9.92 -23.84 -2.21
N LEU A 169 -10.30 -23.04 -1.23
CA LEU A 169 -10.27 -21.58 -1.30
C LEU A 169 -9.06 -21.05 -0.52
N GLY A 170 -7.89 -21.03 -1.20
CA GLY A 170 -6.61 -20.66 -0.59
C GLY A 170 -6.64 -19.31 0.13
N VAL A 171 -7.45 -18.36 -0.34
CA VAL A 171 -7.61 -17.03 0.30
C VAL A 171 -8.12 -17.11 1.76
N LEU A 172 -8.81 -18.19 2.14
CA LEU A 172 -9.31 -18.42 3.51
C LEU A 172 -8.26 -19.05 4.45
N HIS A 173 -7.10 -19.45 3.90
CA HIS A 173 -6.03 -20.15 4.62
C HIS A 173 -4.72 -19.35 4.64
N CYS A 174 -4.73 -18.13 4.14
CA CYS A 174 -3.57 -17.26 4.19
C CYS A 174 -3.48 -16.60 5.56
N ASP A 175 -2.32 -16.71 6.22
CA ASP A 175 -2.03 -15.93 7.40
C ASP A 175 -1.95 -14.45 7.02
N GLY A 176 -2.68 -13.63 7.76
CA GLY A 176 -2.71 -12.21 7.50
C GLY A 176 -1.54 -11.47 8.13
N HIS A 177 -0.97 -10.55 7.40
CA HIS A 177 -0.15 -9.49 7.95
C HIS A 177 -1.00 -8.24 8.01
N SER A 178 -1.55 -7.95 9.18
CA SER A 178 -2.27 -6.71 9.50
C SER A 178 -1.41 -5.87 10.46
N GLU A 179 -0.12 -5.76 10.16
CA GLU A 179 0.79 -4.93 10.95
C GLU A 179 1.21 -3.66 10.19
#